data_6c201f946b6a0b7d94705bf5d8f64625
#
_entry.id   6c201f946b6a0b7d94705bf5d8f64625
#
_cell.length_a   1.000
_cell.length_b   1.000
_cell.length_c   1.000
_cell.angle_alpha   90.00
_cell.angle_beta   90.00
_cell.angle_gamma   90.00
#
_symmetry.space_group_name_H-M   'P 1'
#
loop_
_entity.id
_entity.type
_entity.pdbx_description
1 polymer ?
#
loop_
_entity_poly.entity_id
_entity_poly.type
_entity_poly.pdbx_seq_one_letter_code
_entity_poly.pdbx_strand_id
1 'polypeptide(L)'
;MRTALLSLLVMLSAVAALTSCVDDEEYANTPRGNFEALWRIIDEHYCFFDYKQKEYGLDWDEVRLRYVSRIDDTMNDDQLFEVLGAMLGELRDGHVNMYSSWDVARNWSWHEDYPSNISDSLIRRYLGTDYRIAASLCYRILDDNVGYVRCASFASEAGEGNLDEVMYYLAACRGLIIDVRDNGGGLITAAEKMAARFTNKRVLVGYMQHKTGRGRNDFSSMEPQYLNPSTGMRWQKRVVVLTNRSVYSAANEFVKYMKCCPQVTVVGDRTGGGAGMPFSSELPVGWSIRFSACPMYDADKQPTEFGIEPDHNVAMGKDDLQRGTDSIIEYARQLLGQ
;
A
#
# COMPACT_ATOMS: atom_id res chain seq x y z
N MET A 1 59.19 22.23 0.92
CA MET A 1 59.15 20.81 0.56
C MET A 1 58.50 19.91 1.61
N ARG A 2 58.81 20.04 2.92
CA ARG A 2 58.19 19.17 3.99
C ARG A 2 56.67 19.37 4.15
N THR A 3 56.14 20.57 4.00
CA THR A 3 54.72 20.90 4.10
C THR A 3 53.90 20.37 2.93
N ALA A 4 54.46 20.35 1.71
CA ALA A 4 53.77 19.81 0.52
C ALA A 4 53.70 18.28 0.56
N LEU A 5 54.69 17.61 1.14
CA LEU A 5 54.66 16.14 1.31
C LEU A 5 53.61 15.70 2.35
N LEU A 6 53.44 16.48 3.46
CA LEU A 6 52.40 16.19 4.47
C LEU A 6 51.00 16.36 3.92
N SER A 7 50.75 17.41 3.08
CA SER A 7 49.45 17.63 2.45
C SER A 7 49.10 16.54 1.41
N LEU A 8 50.11 16.03 0.71
CA LEU A 8 49.93 14.91 -0.23
C LEU A 8 49.61 13.58 0.48
N LEU A 9 50.26 13.32 1.63
CA LEU A 9 49.97 12.14 2.43
C LEU A 9 48.57 12.16 3.08
N VAL A 10 48.11 13.32 3.53
CA VAL A 10 46.77 13.50 4.09
C VAL A 10 45.69 13.37 2.97
N MET A 11 45.96 13.86 1.77
CA MET A 11 45.01 13.64 0.62
C MET A 11 44.99 12.17 0.19
N LEU A 12 46.13 11.45 0.18
CA LEU A 12 46.12 10.02 -0.15
C LEU A 12 45.43 9.17 0.90
N SER A 13 45.52 9.52 2.20
CA SER A 13 44.80 8.81 3.27
C SER A 13 43.29 9.11 3.27
N ALA A 14 42.87 10.30 2.85
CA ALA A 14 41.45 10.64 2.70
C ALA A 14 40.77 9.96 1.51
N VAL A 15 41.52 9.69 0.41
CA VAL A 15 41.00 8.95 -0.74
C VAL A 15 40.91 7.44 -0.45
N ALA A 16 41.78 6.88 0.39
CA ALA A 16 41.71 5.48 0.78
C ALA A 16 40.54 5.16 1.75
N ALA A 17 39.95 6.19 2.40
CA ALA A 17 38.81 6.01 3.30
C ALA A 17 37.44 6.06 2.61
N LEU A 18 37.40 6.29 1.29
CA LEU A 18 36.15 6.36 0.49
C LEU A 18 35.88 5.13 -0.38
N THR A 19 36.75 4.12 -0.31
CA THR A 19 36.38 2.79 -0.80
C THR A 19 35.66 2.04 0.32
N SER A 20 34.43 2.42 0.60
CA SER A 20 33.45 1.49 1.12
C SER A 20 33.23 0.49 0.00
N CYS A 21 33.99 -0.61 0.01
CA CYS A 21 33.61 -1.81 -0.69
C CYS A 21 32.27 -2.24 -0.06
N VAL A 22 31.17 -1.86 -0.66
CA VAL A 22 29.99 -2.70 -0.65
C VAL A 22 30.46 -3.92 -1.42
N ASP A 23 30.76 -5.02 -0.74
CA ASP A 23 30.88 -6.33 -1.37
C ASP A 23 29.46 -6.67 -1.87
N ASP A 24 29.11 -6.19 -3.06
CA ASP A 24 28.01 -6.73 -3.83
C ASP A 24 28.48 -8.14 -4.23
N GLU A 25 27.95 -9.17 -3.54
CA GLU A 25 28.16 -10.55 -3.97
C GLU A 25 27.60 -10.67 -5.38
N GLU A 26 28.47 -10.74 -6.35
CA GLU A 26 28.12 -10.86 -7.76
C GLU A 26 27.67 -12.30 -8.05
N TYR A 27 26.38 -12.55 -8.09
CA TYR A 27 25.82 -13.85 -8.43
C TYR A 27 25.92 -14.09 -9.93
N ALA A 28 26.35 -15.31 -10.33
CA ALA A 28 26.39 -15.71 -11.73
C ALA A 28 24.96 -15.77 -12.32
N ASN A 29 24.83 -15.38 -13.61
CA ASN A 29 23.56 -15.56 -14.33
C ASN A 29 23.37 -17.04 -14.74
N THR A 30 23.08 -17.86 -13.72
CA THR A 30 22.69 -19.28 -13.84
C THR A 30 21.41 -19.48 -13.03
N PRO A 31 20.65 -20.57 -13.24
CA PRO A 31 19.48 -20.88 -12.42
C PRO A 31 19.78 -20.84 -10.91
N ARG A 32 20.89 -21.47 -10.51
CA ARG A 32 21.34 -21.46 -9.12
C ARG A 32 21.72 -20.07 -8.62
N GLY A 33 22.47 -19.30 -9.42
CA GLY A 33 22.88 -17.94 -9.04
C GLY A 33 21.69 -16.99 -8.89
N ASN A 34 20.71 -17.04 -9.78
CA ASN A 34 19.49 -16.25 -9.68
C ASN A 34 18.64 -16.64 -8.46
N PHE A 35 18.57 -17.93 -8.12
CA PHE A 35 17.90 -18.40 -6.92
C PHE A 35 18.57 -17.84 -5.65
N GLU A 36 19.89 -17.96 -5.53
CA GLU A 36 20.61 -17.46 -4.33
C GLU A 36 20.51 -15.93 -4.22
N ALA A 37 20.60 -15.20 -5.34
CA ALA A 37 20.40 -13.76 -5.38
C ALA A 37 19.00 -13.38 -4.88
N LEU A 38 17.94 -14.02 -5.42
CA LEU A 38 16.56 -13.75 -5.01
C LEU A 38 16.36 -14.03 -3.52
N TRP A 39 16.78 -15.22 -3.05
CA TRP A 39 16.61 -15.59 -1.66
C TRP A 39 17.26 -14.57 -0.73
N ARG A 40 18.50 -14.15 -1.06
CA ARG A 40 19.27 -13.21 -0.26
C ARG A 40 18.70 -11.79 -0.27
N ILE A 41 18.28 -11.30 -1.44
CA ILE A 41 17.62 -9.98 -1.54
C ILE A 41 16.39 -9.94 -0.61
N ILE A 42 15.58 -10.98 -0.64
CA ILE A 42 14.39 -11.04 0.23
C ILE A 42 14.80 -11.21 1.69
N ASP A 43 15.77 -12.10 1.99
CA ASP A 43 16.24 -12.35 3.37
C ASP A 43 16.74 -11.08 4.07
N GLU A 44 17.52 -10.26 3.34
CA GLU A 44 18.12 -9.06 3.89
C GLU A 44 17.19 -7.86 3.93
N HIS A 45 16.19 -7.78 3.03
CA HIS A 45 15.43 -6.56 2.81
C HIS A 45 13.93 -6.65 3.08
N TYR A 46 13.33 -7.84 3.05
CA TYR A 46 11.91 -7.99 3.32
C TYR A 46 11.58 -7.70 4.80
N CYS A 47 10.50 -6.96 5.04
CA CYS A 47 10.27 -6.38 6.37
C CYS A 47 9.27 -7.15 7.26
N PHE A 48 8.58 -8.19 6.76
CA PHE A 48 7.48 -8.82 7.49
C PHE A 48 7.73 -10.27 7.93
N PHE A 49 8.96 -10.74 8.02
CA PHE A 49 9.23 -12.14 8.40
C PHE A 49 8.62 -12.52 9.75
N ASP A 50 8.88 -11.76 10.82
CA ASP A 50 8.35 -12.03 12.16
C ASP A 50 6.82 -11.96 12.18
N TYR A 51 6.24 -11.03 11.44
CA TYR A 51 4.79 -10.89 11.34
C TYR A 51 4.17 -12.10 10.62
N LYS A 52 4.70 -12.50 9.46
CA LYS A 52 4.22 -13.64 8.68
C LYS A 52 4.45 -14.97 9.41
N GLN A 53 5.54 -15.09 10.17
CA GLN A 53 5.78 -16.25 11.02
C GLN A 53 4.69 -16.39 12.10
N LYS A 54 4.28 -15.30 12.75
CA LYS A 54 3.22 -15.30 13.75
C LYS A 54 1.84 -15.62 13.15
N GLU A 55 1.55 -15.07 11.98
CA GLU A 55 0.22 -15.17 11.35
C GLU A 55 -0.04 -16.54 10.73
N TYR A 56 0.94 -17.16 10.09
CA TYR A 56 0.74 -18.45 9.40
C TYR A 56 1.99 -19.35 9.38
N GLY A 57 2.97 -19.11 10.24
CA GLY A 57 4.11 -20.00 10.43
C GLY A 57 5.15 -19.96 9.32
N LEU A 58 5.30 -18.81 8.61
CA LEU A 58 6.34 -18.67 7.59
C LEU A 58 7.74 -18.84 8.20
N ASP A 59 8.50 -19.80 7.68
CA ASP A 59 9.94 -19.95 7.93
C ASP A 59 10.70 -19.83 6.61
N TRP A 60 11.41 -18.73 6.45
CA TRP A 60 12.10 -18.42 5.18
C TRP A 60 13.29 -19.33 4.92
N ASP A 61 13.92 -19.89 5.95
CA ASP A 61 15.01 -20.85 5.81
C ASP A 61 14.45 -22.23 5.35
N GLU A 62 13.29 -22.65 5.87
CA GLU A 62 12.60 -23.83 5.38
C GLU A 62 12.12 -23.65 3.94
N VAL A 63 11.63 -22.45 3.58
CA VAL A 63 11.28 -22.09 2.18
C VAL A 63 12.51 -22.29 1.29
N ARG A 64 13.69 -21.77 1.68
CA ARG A 64 14.92 -21.96 0.91
C ARG A 64 15.21 -23.44 0.67
N LEU A 65 15.15 -24.27 1.71
CA LEU A 65 15.44 -25.72 1.62
C LEU A 65 14.47 -26.42 0.66
N ARG A 66 13.19 -26.08 0.68
CA ARG A 66 12.19 -26.65 -0.24
C ARG A 66 12.43 -26.26 -1.70
N TYR A 67 12.77 -25.00 -1.95
CA TYR A 67 12.89 -24.50 -3.32
C TYR A 67 14.26 -24.72 -3.93
N VAL A 68 15.36 -24.70 -3.16
CA VAL A 68 16.70 -24.99 -3.69
C VAL A 68 16.81 -26.40 -4.29
N SER A 69 16.05 -27.36 -3.75
CA SER A 69 16.00 -28.72 -4.27
C SER A 69 15.27 -28.86 -5.63
N ARG A 70 14.54 -27.81 -6.03
CA ARG A 70 13.82 -27.74 -7.31
C ARG A 70 14.65 -27.06 -8.41
N ILE A 71 15.80 -26.46 -8.07
CA ILE A 71 16.67 -25.78 -9.02
C ILE A 71 17.59 -26.78 -9.68
N ASP A 72 17.57 -26.78 -11.02
CA ASP A 72 18.44 -27.56 -11.89
C ASP A 72 19.13 -26.59 -12.87
N ASP A 73 20.44 -26.73 -13.07
CA ASP A 73 21.22 -25.85 -13.95
C ASP A 73 20.86 -25.98 -15.44
N THR A 74 20.04 -26.97 -15.79
CA THR A 74 19.50 -27.17 -17.16
C THR A 74 18.15 -26.48 -17.39
N MET A 75 17.58 -25.83 -16.37
CA MET A 75 16.32 -25.11 -16.48
C MET A 75 16.41 -23.98 -17.51
N ASN A 76 15.36 -23.84 -18.32
CA ASN A 76 15.14 -22.65 -19.11
C ASN A 76 14.52 -21.51 -18.26
N ASP A 77 14.42 -20.32 -18.84
CA ASP A 77 13.94 -19.12 -18.15
C ASP A 77 12.49 -19.27 -17.65
N ASP A 78 11.59 -19.92 -18.41
CA ASP A 78 10.20 -20.12 -18.01
C ASP A 78 10.12 -21.01 -16.75
N GLN A 79 10.85 -22.13 -16.74
CA GLN A 79 10.90 -23.04 -15.60
C GLN A 79 11.50 -22.37 -14.36
N LEU A 80 12.56 -21.59 -14.54
CA LEU A 80 13.17 -20.83 -13.46
C LEU A 80 12.20 -19.79 -12.93
N PHE A 81 11.53 -19.03 -13.79
CA PHE A 81 10.57 -18.01 -13.41
C PHE A 81 9.42 -18.60 -12.58
N GLU A 82 8.87 -19.74 -12.99
CA GLU A 82 7.80 -20.43 -12.22
C GLU A 82 8.27 -20.84 -10.82
N VAL A 83 9.49 -21.39 -10.69
CA VAL A 83 10.01 -21.82 -9.39
C VAL A 83 10.27 -20.64 -8.47
N LEU A 84 10.91 -19.57 -8.98
CA LEU A 84 11.20 -18.37 -8.20
C LEU A 84 9.92 -17.62 -7.83
N GLY A 85 8.96 -17.53 -8.76
CA GLY A 85 7.65 -16.94 -8.51
C GLY A 85 6.85 -17.68 -7.43
N ALA A 86 6.87 -19.02 -7.47
CA ALA A 86 6.24 -19.85 -6.45
C ALA A 86 6.90 -19.65 -5.06
N MET A 87 8.24 -19.50 -5.01
CA MET A 87 8.96 -19.19 -3.77
C MET A 87 8.52 -17.83 -3.19
N LEU A 88 8.43 -16.82 -4.02
CA LEU A 88 7.94 -15.50 -3.60
C LEU A 88 6.48 -15.54 -3.13
N GLY A 89 5.65 -16.39 -3.72
CA GLY A 89 4.26 -16.59 -3.33
C GLY A 89 4.06 -17.05 -1.89
N GLU A 90 5.05 -17.73 -1.29
CA GLU A 90 5.03 -18.14 0.13
C GLU A 90 4.92 -16.93 1.09
N LEU A 91 5.38 -15.74 0.65
CA LEU A 91 5.32 -14.52 1.44
C LEU A 91 3.89 -13.96 1.56
N ARG A 92 2.95 -14.36 0.71
CA ARG A 92 1.55 -13.89 0.70
C ARG A 92 1.43 -12.38 0.85
N ASP A 93 2.20 -11.64 0.04
CA ASP A 93 2.28 -10.19 0.07
C ASP A 93 2.05 -9.64 -1.34
N GLY A 94 1.04 -8.77 -1.48
CA GLY A 94 0.68 -8.18 -2.77
C GLY A 94 1.72 -7.19 -3.32
N HIS A 95 2.65 -6.72 -2.50
CA HIS A 95 3.79 -5.93 -2.96
C HIS A 95 4.97 -6.78 -3.43
N VAL A 96 4.97 -8.10 -3.14
CA VAL A 96 6.02 -8.99 -3.61
C VAL A 96 5.66 -9.49 -5.00
N ASN A 97 6.40 -9.00 -5.98
CA ASN A 97 6.19 -9.32 -7.38
C ASN A 97 7.54 -9.49 -8.08
N MET A 98 7.60 -10.39 -9.06
CA MET A 98 8.75 -10.52 -9.97
C MET A 98 8.27 -10.33 -11.41
N TYR A 99 9.00 -9.53 -12.16
CA TYR A 99 8.65 -9.12 -13.51
C TYR A 99 9.72 -9.60 -14.48
N SER A 100 9.30 -10.30 -15.52
CA SER A 100 10.09 -10.56 -16.72
C SER A 100 9.56 -9.73 -17.90
N SER A 101 10.11 -9.91 -19.08
CA SER A 101 9.59 -9.29 -20.31
C SER A 101 8.29 -9.92 -20.81
N TRP A 102 7.87 -11.07 -20.28
CA TRP A 102 6.72 -11.85 -20.77
C TRP A 102 5.69 -12.21 -19.68
N ASP A 103 6.06 -12.17 -18.37
CA ASP A 103 5.17 -12.58 -17.29
C ASP A 103 5.43 -11.82 -15.99
N VAL A 104 4.46 -11.92 -15.06
CA VAL A 104 4.50 -11.34 -13.71
C VAL A 104 4.12 -12.40 -12.67
N ALA A 105 5.08 -12.79 -11.85
CA ALA A 105 4.79 -13.58 -10.66
C ALA A 105 4.26 -12.67 -9.54
N ARG A 106 3.06 -12.99 -9.01
CA ARG A 106 2.34 -12.17 -8.03
C ARG A 106 1.50 -13.03 -7.08
N ASN A 107 1.16 -12.48 -5.92
CA ASN A 107 0.18 -13.07 -5.02
C ASN A 107 -0.91 -12.03 -4.69
N TRP A 108 -2.13 -12.24 -5.17
CA TRP A 108 -3.27 -11.35 -4.98
C TRP A 108 -4.46 -12.03 -4.30
N SER A 109 -4.25 -13.19 -3.65
CA SER A 109 -5.26 -13.90 -2.88
C SER A 109 -5.88 -13.05 -1.75
N TRP A 110 -5.21 -11.99 -1.31
CA TRP A 110 -5.70 -11.04 -0.32
C TRP A 110 -7.01 -10.34 -0.76
N HIS A 111 -7.33 -10.30 -2.05
CA HIS A 111 -8.61 -9.81 -2.56
C HIS A 111 -9.32 -10.80 -3.51
N GLU A 112 -8.58 -11.60 -4.30
CA GLU A 112 -9.16 -12.52 -5.29
C GLU A 112 -9.99 -13.64 -4.62
N ASP A 113 -9.65 -14.05 -3.40
CA ASP A 113 -10.36 -15.08 -2.63
C ASP A 113 -11.61 -14.55 -1.90
N TYR A 114 -11.95 -13.26 -2.05
CA TYR A 114 -13.03 -12.62 -1.31
C TYR A 114 -14.09 -11.99 -2.23
N PRO A 115 -15.33 -11.77 -1.75
CA PRO A 115 -16.34 -11.05 -2.50
C PRO A 115 -15.87 -9.63 -2.83
N SER A 116 -16.12 -9.17 -4.06
CA SER A 116 -15.71 -7.82 -4.48
C SER A 116 -16.41 -6.70 -3.71
N ASN A 117 -17.65 -6.92 -3.24
CA ASN A 117 -18.46 -5.94 -2.50
C ASN A 117 -18.58 -4.58 -3.20
N ILE A 118 -18.55 -4.58 -4.53
CA ILE A 118 -18.73 -3.40 -5.39
C ILE A 118 -19.34 -3.82 -6.73
N SER A 119 -19.95 -2.88 -7.41
CA SER A 119 -20.46 -3.06 -8.77
C SER A 119 -20.32 -1.78 -9.57
N ASP A 120 -19.57 -1.81 -10.66
CA ASP A 120 -19.37 -0.67 -11.55
C ASP A 120 -20.67 -0.11 -12.11
N SER A 121 -21.65 -0.97 -12.38
CA SER A 121 -22.96 -0.55 -12.87
C SER A 121 -23.73 0.25 -11.82
N LEU A 122 -23.62 -0.14 -10.53
CA LEU A 122 -24.20 0.59 -9.43
C LEU A 122 -23.44 1.90 -9.16
N ILE A 123 -22.12 1.91 -9.16
CA ILE A 123 -21.34 3.14 -9.03
C ILE A 123 -21.76 4.16 -10.10
N ARG A 124 -21.88 3.75 -11.37
CA ARG A 124 -22.37 4.63 -12.44
C ARG A 124 -23.79 5.12 -12.19
N ARG A 125 -24.67 4.28 -11.64
CA ARG A 125 -26.03 4.68 -11.27
C ARG A 125 -26.05 5.74 -10.16
N TYR A 126 -25.26 5.58 -9.11
CA TYR A 126 -25.15 6.57 -8.01
C TYR A 126 -24.47 7.87 -8.46
N LEU A 127 -23.49 7.80 -9.35
CA LEU A 127 -22.89 8.99 -9.95
C LEU A 127 -23.86 9.70 -10.91
N GLY A 128 -24.75 8.95 -11.60
CA GLY A 128 -25.66 9.55 -12.59
C GLY A 128 -24.93 10.05 -13.83
N THR A 129 -25.50 11.05 -14.50
CA THR A 129 -24.93 11.67 -15.71
C THR A 129 -24.42 13.09 -15.46
N ASP A 130 -24.69 13.66 -14.30
CA ASP A 130 -24.41 15.04 -13.89
C ASP A 130 -23.31 15.15 -12.82
N TYR A 131 -22.55 14.08 -12.61
CA TYR A 131 -21.41 14.11 -11.70
C TYR A 131 -20.28 15.03 -12.22
N ARG A 132 -19.49 15.53 -11.30
CA ARG A 132 -18.32 16.36 -11.60
C ARG A 132 -17.03 15.55 -11.46
N ILE A 133 -15.98 16.05 -12.09
CA ILE A 133 -14.65 15.46 -12.04
C ILE A 133 -13.64 16.54 -11.62
N ALA A 134 -12.83 16.24 -10.61
CA ALA A 134 -11.67 17.03 -10.22
C ALA A 134 -10.46 16.10 -10.11
N ALA A 135 -9.56 16.17 -11.08
CA ALA A 135 -8.47 15.20 -11.26
C ALA A 135 -8.98 13.74 -11.29
N SER A 136 -8.55 12.88 -10.36
CA SER A 136 -8.98 11.48 -10.27
C SER A 136 -10.29 11.27 -9.48
N LEU A 137 -10.92 12.34 -8.99
CA LEU A 137 -12.12 12.26 -8.15
C LEU A 137 -13.40 12.50 -8.98
N CYS A 138 -14.37 11.58 -8.89
CA CYS A 138 -15.71 11.78 -9.38
C CYS A 138 -16.63 12.09 -8.20
N TYR A 139 -17.47 13.14 -8.28
CA TYR A 139 -18.28 13.57 -7.15
C TYR A 139 -19.61 14.20 -7.57
N ARG A 140 -20.61 14.05 -6.69
CA ARG A 140 -21.91 14.67 -6.82
C ARG A 140 -22.62 14.82 -5.48
N ILE A 141 -23.73 15.54 -5.46
CA ILE A 141 -24.68 15.59 -4.35
C ILE A 141 -25.78 14.58 -4.64
N LEU A 142 -26.01 13.62 -3.74
CA LEU A 142 -27.12 12.67 -3.83
C LEU A 142 -28.45 13.35 -3.46
N ASP A 143 -29.58 12.74 -3.84
CA ASP A 143 -30.92 13.31 -3.69
C ASP A 143 -31.30 13.65 -2.23
N ASP A 144 -30.68 13.00 -1.26
CA ASP A 144 -30.87 13.22 0.18
C ASP A 144 -29.87 14.22 0.80
N ASN A 145 -29.22 15.04 -0.04
CA ASN A 145 -28.20 16.03 0.37
C ASN A 145 -26.96 15.43 1.06
N VAL A 146 -26.56 14.24 0.65
CA VAL A 146 -25.28 13.62 1.01
C VAL A 146 -24.29 13.81 -0.14
N GLY A 147 -23.08 14.27 0.16
CA GLY A 147 -22.00 14.34 -0.83
C GLY A 147 -21.44 12.93 -1.07
N TYR A 148 -21.28 12.55 -2.33
CA TYR A 148 -20.62 11.30 -2.71
C TYR A 148 -19.36 11.60 -3.52
N VAL A 149 -18.23 11.06 -3.05
CA VAL A 149 -16.92 11.19 -3.70
C VAL A 149 -16.38 9.80 -3.98
N ARG A 150 -16.18 9.47 -5.24
CA ARG A 150 -15.51 8.25 -5.68
C ARG A 150 -14.03 8.55 -5.91
N CYS A 151 -13.15 7.88 -5.17
CA CYS A 151 -11.71 7.90 -5.34
C CYS A 151 -11.25 6.48 -5.73
N ALA A 152 -11.18 6.19 -7.02
CA ALA A 152 -10.88 4.85 -7.52
C ALA A 152 -9.38 4.51 -7.50
N SER A 153 -8.49 5.50 -7.38
CA SER A 153 -7.05 5.29 -7.36
C SER A 153 -6.32 6.49 -6.78
N PHE A 154 -5.19 6.24 -6.15
CA PHE A 154 -4.19 7.23 -5.76
C PHE A 154 -2.98 7.24 -6.71
N ALA A 155 -3.05 6.62 -7.89
CA ALA A 155 -1.97 6.63 -8.88
C ALA A 155 -1.68 8.03 -9.43
N SER A 156 -2.66 8.93 -9.41
CA SER A 156 -2.50 10.34 -9.72
C SER A 156 -3.00 11.20 -8.56
N GLU A 157 -2.31 12.31 -8.32
CA GLU A 157 -2.60 13.22 -7.23
C GLU A 157 -3.66 14.26 -7.63
N ALA A 158 -4.70 14.42 -6.80
CA ALA A 158 -5.56 15.58 -6.85
C ALA A 158 -4.84 16.75 -6.17
N GLY A 159 -4.59 17.82 -6.91
CA GLY A 159 -3.96 19.04 -6.37
C GLY A 159 -4.83 19.74 -5.33
N GLU A 160 -4.25 20.67 -4.56
CA GLU A 160 -4.96 21.43 -3.53
C GLU A 160 -6.21 22.12 -4.09
N GLY A 161 -6.12 22.77 -5.27
CA GLY A 161 -7.25 23.43 -5.90
C GLY A 161 -8.37 22.47 -6.32
N ASN A 162 -8.03 21.24 -6.75
CA ASN A 162 -9.03 20.23 -7.07
C ASN A 162 -9.78 19.77 -5.80
N LEU A 163 -9.06 19.58 -4.71
CA LEU A 163 -9.65 19.21 -3.43
C LEU A 163 -10.51 20.35 -2.85
N ASP A 164 -10.05 21.61 -2.99
CA ASP A 164 -10.84 22.78 -2.60
C ASP A 164 -12.16 22.87 -3.38
N GLU A 165 -12.12 22.64 -4.70
CA GLU A 165 -13.32 22.59 -5.53
C GLU A 165 -14.32 21.55 -5.07
N VAL A 166 -13.86 20.31 -4.81
CA VAL A 166 -14.70 19.21 -4.30
C VAL A 166 -15.33 19.60 -2.96
N MET A 167 -14.53 20.08 -2.00
CA MET A 167 -15.00 20.43 -0.67
C MET A 167 -15.97 21.62 -0.71
N TYR A 168 -15.69 22.62 -1.56
CA TYR A 168 -16.56 23.78 -1.74
C TYR A 168 -17.91 23.40 -2.34
N TYR A 169 -17.90 22.61 -3.42
CA TYR A 169 -19.13 22.14 -4.07
C TYR A 169 -20.03 21.34 -3.12
N LEU A 170 -19.45 20.52 -2.28
CA LEU A 170 -20.16 19.66 -1.33
C LEU A 170 -20.44 20.36 0.01
N ALA A 171 -19.99 21.59 0.24
CA ALA A 171 -20.01 22.27 1.54
C ALA A 171 -21.39 22.32 2.23
N ALA A 172 -22.46 22.40 1.44
CA ALA A 172 -23.85 22.44 1.95
C ALA A 172 -24.41 21.04 2.31
N CYS A 173 -23.74 19.95 1.93
CA CYS A 173 -24.20 18.61 2.26
C CYS A 173 -24.17 18.35 3.76
N ARG A 174 -25.07 17.50 4.24
CA ARG A 174 -25.15 17.12 5.66
C ARG A 174 -24.00 16.20 6.11
N GLY A 175 -23.40 15.45 5.17
CA GLY A 175 -22.27 14.54 5.38
C GLY A 175 -21.66 14.11 4.06
N LEU A 176 -20.55 13.39 4.13
CA LEU A 176 -19.86 12.86 2.97
C LEU A 176 -19.76 11.33 3.00
N ILE A 177 -19.90 10.72 1.84
CA ILE A 177 -19.44 9.36 1.55
C ILE A 177 -18.20 9.47 0.69
N ILE A 178 -17.11 8.84 1.13
CA ILE A 178 -15.88 8.70 0.36
C ILE A 178 -15.72 7.23 0.00
N ASP A 179 -15.92 6.90 -1.27
CA ASP A 179 -15.86 5.53 -1.75
C ASP A 179 -14.47 5.24 -2.33
N VAL A 180 -13.67 4.47 -1.57
CA VAL A 180 -12.34 4.01 -1.96
C VAL A 180 -12.33 2.52 -2.30
N ARG A 181 -13.47 1.85 -2.40
CA ARG A 181 -13.53 0.44 -2.80
C ARG A 181 -12.82 0.26 -4.14
N ASP A 182 -12.13 -0.85 -4.34
CA ASP A 182 -11.27 -1.15 -5.51
C ASP A 182 -10.15 -0.13 -5.77
N ASN A 183 -9.78 0.66 -4.77
CA ASN A 183 -8.60 1.51 -4.86
C ASN A 183 -7.36 0.72 -4.44
N GLY A 184 -6.57 0.24 -5.40
CA GLY A 184 -5.33 -0.52 -5.16
C GLY A 184 -4.15 0.33 -4.66
N GLY A 185 -4.36 1.61 -4.35
CA GLY A 185 -3.32 2.50 -3.85
C GLY A 185 -2.72 3.42 -4.92
N GLY A 186 -1.42 3.68 -4.79
CA GLY A 186 -0.65 4.61 -5.61
C GLY A 186 0.30 5.46 -4.75
N LEU A 187 0.19 6.79 -4.85
CA LEU A 187 1.04 7.72 -4.11
C LEU A 187 0.53 7.92 -2.67
N ILE A 188 1.38 7.65 -1.69
CA ILE A 188 1.08 7.93 -0.26
C ILE A 188 0.81 9.42 -0.05
N THR A 189 1.55 10.29 -0.73
CA THR A 189 1.35 11.75 -0.67
C THR A 189 -0.03 12.18 -1.15
N ALA A 190 -0.61 11.50 -2.14
CA ALA A 190 -1.97 11.76 -2.61
C ALA A 190 -3.02 11.36 -1.55
N ALA A 191 -2.82 10.20 -0.91
CA ALA A 191 -3.66 9.73 0.19
C ALA A 191 -3.58 10.67 1.41
N GLU A 192 -2.37 11.10 1.81
CA GLU A 192 -2.14 12.04 2.89
C GLU A 192 -2.80 13.40 2.61
N LYS A 193 -2.59 13.96 1.41
CA LYS A 193 -3.16 15.25 1.01
C LYS A 193 -4.69 15.23 1.06
N MET A 194 -5.33 14.16 0.62
CA MET A 194 -6.78 14.01 0.71
C MET A 194 -7.23 13.88 2.17
N ALA A 195 -6.56 13.05 2.98
CA ALA A 195 -6.90 12.85 4.40
C ALA A 195 -6.71 14.14 5.24
N ALA A 196 -5.73 14.99 4.89
CA ALA A 196 -5.45 16.26 5.53
C ALA A 196 -6.66 17.24 5.52
N ARG A 197 -7.63 17.01 4.63
CA ARG A 197 -8.88 17.79 4.57
C ARG A 197 -9.84 17.48 5.71
N PHE A 198 -9.63 16.41 6.48
CA PHE A 198 -10.55 15.92 7.51
C PHE A 198 -10.06 16.14 8.94
N THR A 199 -8.94 16.82 9.13
CA THR A 199 -8.45 17.21 10.46
C THR A 199 -8.22 18.71 10.57
N ASN A 200 -8.39 19.26 11.79
CA ASN A 200 -8.06 20.66 12.12
C ASN A 200 -6.78 20.79 12.95
N LYS A 201 -6.17 19.67 13.33
CA LYS A 201 -4.98 19.63 14.16
C LYS A 201 -4.02 18.57 13.64
N ARG A 202 -2.74 18.68 14.02
CA ARG A 202 -1.76 17.61 13.79
C ARG A 202 -2.16 16.38 14.60
N VAL A 203 -2.29 15.24 13.92
CA VAL A 203 -2.73 13.97 14.49
C VAL A 203 -1.66 12.91 14.27
N LEU A 204 -1.34 12.13 15.30
CA LEU A 204 -0.52 10.92 15.14
C LEU A 204 -1.37 9.87 14.40
N VAL A 205 -0.88 9.39 13.27
CA VAL A 205 -1.61 8.46 12.40
C VAL A 205 -0.94 7.10 12.25
N GLY A 206 0.25 6.94 12.83
CA GLY A 206 0.96 5.69 12.80
C GLY A 206 2.45 5.83 13.05
N TYR A 207 3.15 4.77 12.73
CA TYR A 207 4.60 4.67 12.84
C TYR A 207 5.17 3.97 11.60
N MET A 208 6.46 4.20 11.35
CA MET A 208 7.22 3.52 10.30
C MET A 208 8.60 3.13 10.84
N GLN A 209 9.17 2.07 10.29
CA GLN A 209 10.56 1.68 10.55
C GLN A 209 11.30 1.54 9.22
N HIS A 210 12.62 1.69 9.28
CA HIS A 210 13.52 1.50 8.15
C HIS A 210 14.54 0.42 8.47
N LYS A 211 14.99 -0.34 7.49
CA LYS A 211 16.12 -1.25 7.64
C LYS A 211 17.37 -0.46 7.97
N THR A 212 18.15 -0.95 8.95
CA THR A 212 19.43 -0.37 9.41
C THR A 212 20.61 -1.32 9.20
N GLY A 213 20.35 -2.55 8.79
CA GLY A 213 21.36 -3.59 8.55
C GLY A 213 20.79 -4.73 7.71
N ARG A 214 21.59 -5.78 7.50
CA ARG A 214 21.24 -6.95 6.69
C ARG A 214 20.44 -8.03 7.46
N GLY A 215 20.43 -8.00 8.79
CA GLY A 215 19.65 -8.95 9.58
C GLY A 215 18.15 -8.75 9.41
N ARG A 216 17.36 -9.83 9.47
CA ARG A 216 15.91 -9.81 9.29
C ARG A 216 15.21 -8.78 10.18
N ASN A 217 15.73 -8.58 11.41
CA ASN A 217 15.15 -7.69 12.42
C ASN A 217 15.96 -6.40 12.66
N ASP A 218 16.90 -6.09 11.79
CA ASP A 218 17.68 -4.86 11.86
C ASP A 218 16.85 -3.65 11.40
N PHE A 219 16.03 -3.12 12.30
CA PHE A 219 15.19 -1.95 12.04
C PHE A 219 15.55 -0.76 12.91
N SER A 220 15.27 0.44 12.43
CA SER A 220 15.28 1.66 13.24
C SER A 220 14.25 1.58 14.37
N SER A 221 14.33 2.52 15.32
CA SER A 221 13.18 2.77 16.21
C SER A 221 11.94 3.14 15.40
N MET A 222 10.75 2.89 15.98
CA MET A 222 9.48 3.32 15.37
C MET A 222 9.44 4.85 15.30
N GLU A 223 9.38 5.40 14.09
CA GLU A 223 9.29 6.82 13.81
C GLU A 223 7.84 7.24 13.68
N PRO A 224 7.35 8.19 14.51
CA PRO A 224 5.94 8.59 14.48
C PRO A 224 5.60 9.34 13.20
N GLN A 225 4.50 8.95 12.58
CA GLN A 225 3.94 9.58 11.39
C GLN A 225 2.75 10.48 11.78
N TYR A 226 2.73 11.69 11.27
CA TYR A 226 1.71 12.67 11.61
C TYR A 226 0.99 13.19 10.37
N LEU A 227 -0.33 13.23 10.45
CA LEU A 227 -1.18 13.95 9.50
C LEU A 227 -1.31 15.41 9.95
N ASN A 228 -0.85 16.34 9.12
CA ASN A 228 -1.05 17.76 9.35
C ASN A 228 -2.33 18.23 8.64
N PRO A 229 -3.06 19.21 9.21
CA PRO A 229 -4.24 19.75 8.55
C PRO A 229 -3.85 20.48 7.26
N SER A 230 -4.64 20.33 6.20
CA SER A 230 -4.50 21.12 4.99
C SER A 230 -4.70 22.62 5.29
N THR A 231 -3.98 23.47 4.55
CA THR A 231 -4.19 24.93 4.58
C THR A 231 -5.42 25.36 3.77
N GLY A 232 -5.91 24.50 2.87
CA GLY A 232 -7.10 24.74 2.08
C GLY A 232 -8.40 24.41 2.83
N MET A 233 -9.49 24.30 2.09
CA MET A 233 -10.82 23.99 2.64
C MET A 233 -10.84 22.62 3.31
N ARG A 234 -11.38 22.56 4.54
CA ARG A 234 -11.44 21.33 5.34
C ARG A 234 -12.88 20.96 5.66
N TRP A 235 -13.14 19.66 5.76
CA TRP A 235 -14.45 19.10 6.05
C TRP A 235 -14.52 18.62 7.51
N GLN A 236 -15.48 19.11 8.27
CA GLN A 236 -15.61 18.83 9.71
C GLN A 236 -16.93 18.16 10.09
N LYS A 237 -17.83 17.95 9.12
CA LYS A 237 -19.06 17.19 9.34
C LYS A 237 -18.78 15.70 9.24
N ARG A 238 -19.78 14.87 9.50
CA ARG A 238 -19.68 13.40 9.44
C ARG A 238 -19.23 12.91 8.06
N VAL A 239 -18.40 11.89 8.07
CA VAL A 239 -17.85 11.23 6.88
C VAL A 239 -17.99 9.72 7.04
N VAL A 240 -18.42 9.04 6.00
CA VAL A 240 -18.36 7.58 5.89
C VAL A 240 -17.38 7.21 4.78
N VAL A 241 -16.39 6.40 5.10
CA VAL A 241 -15.43 5.85 4.14
C VAL A 241 -15.85 4.43 3.80
N LEU A 242 -16.04 4.14 2.50
CA LEU A 242 -16.42 2.80 2.03
C LEU A 242 -15.20 2.01 1.61
N THR A 243 -15.08 0.78 2.14
CA THR A 243 -13.94 -0.12 1.93
C THR A 243 -14.35 -1.50 1.44
N ASN A 244 -13.41 -2.18 0.77
CA ASN A 244 -13.47 -3.60 0.42
C ASN A 244 -12.07 -4.19 0.40
N ARG A 245 -11.95 -5.50 0.11
CA ARG A 245 -10.68 -6.22 0.07
C ARG A 245 -9.67 -5.69 -0.96
N SER A 246 -10.12 -4.99 -1.99
CA SER A 246 -9.24 -4.39 -2.99
C SER A 246 -8.67 -3.02 -2.58
N VAL A 247 -9.04 -2.48 -1.41
CA VAL A 247 -8.40 -1.28 -0.83
C VAL A 247 -7.02 -1.64 -0.31
N TYR A 248 -5.95 -1.20 -1.01
CA TYR A 248 -4.60 -1.69 -0.78
C TYR A 248 -3.55 -0.57 -0.77
N SER A 249 -2.40 -0.80 -0.13
CA SER A 249 -1.23 0.11 -0.20
C SER A 249 -1.59 1.54 0.25
N ALA A 250 -1.35 2.57 -0.56
CA ALA A 250 -1.68 3.96 -0.22
C ALA A 250 -3.17 4.18 0.11
N ALA A 251 -4.08 3.35 -0.42
CA ALA A 251 -5.50 3.41 -0.05
C ALA A 251 -5.75 2.81 1.33
N ASN A 252 -5.02 1.77 1.73
CA ASN A 252 -5.01 1.27 3.11
C ASN A 252 -4.48 2.34 4.09
N GLU A 253 -3.40 3.04 3.71
CA GLU A 253 -2.87 4.17 4.47
C GLU A 253 -3.90 5.30 4.60
N PHE A 254 -4.63 5.63 3.52
CA PHE A 254 -5.73 6.58 3.58
C PHE A 254 -6.78 6.20 4.62
N VAL A 255 -7.22 4.93 4.62
CA VAL A 255 -8.20 4.44 5.62
C VAL A 255 -7.63 4.55 7.04
N LYS A 256 -6.36 4.20 7.23
CA LYS A 256 -5.64 4.37 8.52
C LYS A 256 -5.68 5.83 8.99
N TYR A 257 -5.37 6.78 8.12
CA TYR A 257 -5.41 8.21 8.44
C TYR A 257 -6.82 8.67 8.79
N MET A 258 -7.82 8.23 8.01
CA MET A 258 -9.22 8.60 8.24
C MET A 258 -9.77 8.05 9.55
N LYS A 259 -9.37 6.86 9.99
CA LYS A 259 -9.76 6.31 11.31
C LYS A 259 -9.23 7.13 12.49
N CYS A 260 -8.19 7.94 12.29
CA CYS A 260 -7.71 8.88 13.30
C CYS A 260 -8.53 10.20 13.37
N CYS A 261 -9.53 10.38 12.52
CA CYS A 261 -10.40 11.54 12.47
C CYS A 261 -11.76 11.21 13.15
N PRO A 262 -12.15 11.87 14.26
CA PRO A 262 -13.27 11.43 15.09
C PRO A 262 -14.65 11.51 14.43
N GLN A 263 -14.80 12.31 13.35
CA GLN A 263 -16.05 12.41 12.58
C GLN A 263 -16.17 11.35 11.47
N VAL A 264 -15.20 10.46 11.33
CA VAL A 264 -15.14 9.44 10.28
C VAL A 264 -15.62 8.09 10.81
N THR A 265 -16.41 7.40 10.00
CA THR A 265 -16.81 6.00 10.21
C THR A 265 -16.44 5.20 8.97
N VAL A 266 -15.79 4.06 9.13
CA VAL A 266 -15.43 3.15 8.03
C VAL A 266 -16.47 2.06 7.91
N VAL A 267 -17.00 1.85 6.71
CA VAL A 267 -18.08 0.91 6.41
C VAL A 267 -17.70 0.03 5.21
N GLY A 268 -18.06 -1.24 5.27
CA GLY A 268 -17.84 -2.19 4.20
C GLY A 268 -17.12 -3.43 4.67
N ASP A 269 -16.12 -3.88 3.93
CA ASP A 269 -15.29 -5.02 4.30
C ASP A 269 -13.92 -4.54 4.80
N ARG A 270 -13.21 -5.42 5.47
CA ARG A 270 -11.79 -5.24 5.80
C ARG A 270 -11.00 -4.84 4.56
N THR A 271 -10.05 -3.93 4.69
CA THR A 271 -9.14 -3.58 3.59
C THR A 271 -8.20 -4.73 3.24
N GLY A 272 -7.54 -4.66 2.10
CA GLY A 272 -6.56 -5.66 1.66
C GLY A 272 -5.19 -5.54 2.31
N GLY A 273 -4.89 -4.40 2.94
CA GLY A 273 -3.61 -4.18 3.62
C GLY A 273 -2.51 -3.60 2.74
N GLY A 274 -1.31 -4.23 2.76
CA GLY A 274 -0.15 -3.73 2.05
C GLY A 274 0.53 -2.56 2.76
N ALA A 275 0.87 -2.74 4.04
CA ALA A 275 1.47 -1.72 4.90
C ALA A 275 3.00 -1.72 4.87
N GLY A 276 3.62 -2.29 3.84
CA GLY A 276 5.06 -2.24 3.60
C GLY A 276 5.39 -1.29 2.46
N MET A 277 6.18 -0.23 2.71
CA MET A 277 6.66 0.59 1.60
C MET A 277 7.54 -0.26 0.69
N PRO A 278 7.20 -0.40 -0.62
CA PRO A 278 7.92 -1.31 -1.48
C PRO A 278 9.20 -0.69 -2.03
N PHE A 279 10.21 -1.55 -2.18
CA PHE A 279 11.44 -1.29 -2.89
C PHE A 279 11.56 -2.26 -4.07
N SER A 280 12.52 -2.00 -4.94
CA SER A 280 12.80 -2.85 -6.08
C SER A 280 14.28 -3.19 -6.16
N SER A 281 14.58 -4.37 -6.68
CA SER A 281 15.91 -4.86 -6.99
C SER A 281 15.87 -5.63 -8.32
N GLU A 282 17.01 -6.13 -8.78
CA GLU A 282 17.13 -6.85 -10.03
C GLU A 282 17.95 -8.14 -9.85
N LEU A 283 17.55 -9.21 -10.52
CA LEU A 283 18.29 -10.47 -10.57
C LEU A 283 19.35 -10.45 -11.67
N PRO A 284 20.40 -11.28 -11.58
CA PRO A 284 21.42 -11.38 -12.64
C PRO A 284 20.87 -11.64 -14.03
N VAL A 285 19.73 -12.32 -14.15
CA VAL A 285 19.03 -12.58 -15.42
C VAL A 285 18.32 -11.34 -15.98
N GLY A 286 18.26 -10.21 -15.23
CA GLY A 286 17.60 -8.98 -15.64
C GLY A 286 16.11 -8.92 -15.24
N TRP A 287 15.60 -9.84 -14.40
CA TRP A 287 14.24 -9.76 -13.90
C TRP A 287 14.16 -8.80 -12.72
N SER A 288 13.18 -7.92 -12.74
CA SER A 288 12.93 -6.97 -11.64
C SER A 288 12.12 -7.63 -10.53
N ILE A 289 12.51 -7.37 -9.28
CA ILE A 289 11.79 -7.82 -8.09
C ILE A 289 11.32 -6.60 -7.32
N ARG A 290 10.08 -6.65 -6.83
CA ARG A 290 9.52 -5.68 -5.91
C ARG A 290 9.14 -6.38 -4.61
N PHE A 291 9.36 -5.75 -3.47
CA PHE A 291 9.07 -6.30 -2.14
C PHE A 291 8.86 -5.21 -1.09
N SER A 292 8.14 -5.54 -0.01
CA SER A 292 7.93 -4.66 1.14
C SER A 292 9.21 -4.54 1.97
N ALA A 293 9.73 -3.32 2.17
CA ALA A 293 10.99 -3.07 2.89
C ALA A 293 10.86 -2.22 4.16
N CYS A 294 9.87 -1.31 4.24
CA CYS A 294 9.66 -0.46 5.40
C CYS A 294 8.27 -0.73 6.00
N PRO A 295 8.18 -1.41 7.15
CA PRO A 295 6.90 -1.72 7.75
C PRO A 295 6.24 -0.45 8.34
N MET A 296 4.95 -0.30 8.07
CA MET A 296 4.12 0.77 8.59
C MET A 296 3.08 0.22 9.56
N TYR A 297 2.80 0.97 10.61
CA TYR A 297 1.91 0.59 11.71
C TYR A 297 0.85 1.65 11.92
N ASP A 298 -0.25 1.31 12.58
CA ASP A 298 -1.24 2.28 13.03
C ASP A 298 -0.77 3.11 14.25
N ALA A 299 -1.64 3.98 14.76
CA ALA A 299 -1.35 4.84 15.91
C ALA A 299 -1.14 4.04 17.22
N ASP A 300 -1.67 2.82 17.30
CA ASP A 300 -1.52 1.89 18.42
C ASP A 300 -0.35 0.90 18.22
N LYS A 301 0.49 1.15 17.20
CA LYS A 301 1.64 0.32 16.81
C LYS A 301 1.26 -1.09 16.37
N GLN A 302 0.04 -1.28 15.85
CA GLN A 302 -0.40 -2.55 15.30
C GLN A 302 -0.07 -2.60 13.81
N PRO A 303 0.38 -3.76 13.28
CA PRO A 303 0.60 -3.92 11.86
C PRO A 303 -0.73 -3.90 11.10
N THR A 304 -0.76 -3.22 9.96
CA THR A 304 -1.93 -3.15 9.06
C THR A 304 -1.68 -3.86 7.73
N GLU A 305 -0.69 -4.75 7.69
CA GLU A 305 -0.29 -5.50 6.50
C GLU A 305 -1.42 -6.38 5.95
N PHE A 306 -2.21 -7.02 6.79
CA PHE A 306 -3.38 -7.83 6.39
C PHE A 306 -4.70 -7.05 6.44
N GLY A 307 -4.62 -5.72 6.42
CA GLY A 307 -5.77 -4.84 6.31
C GLY A 307 -6.27 -4.27 7.63
N ILE A 308 -7.21 -3.35 7.48
CA ILE A 308 -7.84 -2.59 8.56
C ILE A 308 -9.32 -2.98 8.62
N GLU A 309 -9.80 -3.36 9.80
CA GLU A 309 -11.22 -3.67 10.00
C GLU A 309 -12.08 -2.41 9.89
N PRO A 310 -13.25 -2.48 9.22
CA PRO A 310 -14.22 -1.39 9.23
C PRO A 310 -14.85 -1.25 10.61
N ASP A 311 -15.46 -0.09 10.88
CA ASP A 311 -16.26 0.12 12.08
C ASP A 311 -17.63 -0.59 11.99
N HIS A 312 -18.14 -0.72 10.75
CA HIS A 312 -19.33 -1.49 10.43
C HIS A 312 -19.06 -2.42 9.24
N ASN A 313 -19.05 -3.72 9.51
CA ASN A 313 -18.92 -4.72 8.44
C ASN A 313 -20.26 -4.86 7.70
N VAL A 314 -20.27 -4.47 6.44
CA VAL A 314 -21.45 -4.50 5.55
C VAL A 314 -21.07 -5.09 4.22
N ALA A 315 -21.74 -6.15 3.82
CA ALA A 315 -21.55 -6.78 2.51
C ALA A 315 -22.64 -6.37 1.52
N MET A 316 -22.35 -6.54 0.23
CA MET A 316 -23.31 -6.34 -0.83
C MET A 316 -24.42 -7.41 -0.76
N GLY A 317 -25.66 -6.99 -0.51
CA GLY A 317 -26.82 -7.88 -0.48
C GLY A 317 -27.20 -8.38 -1.88
N LYS A 318 -27.41 -9.68 -2.05
CA LYS A 318 -27.82 -10.25 -3.36
C LYS A 318 -29.13 -9.67 -3.87
N ASP A 319 -30.10 -9.51 -2.98
CA ASP A 319 -31.43 -8.95 -3.35
C ASP A 319 -31.31 -7.44 -3.65
N ASP A 320 -30.46 -6.71 -2.96
CA ASP A 320 -30.20 -5.30 -3.23
C ASP A 320 -29.53 -5.13 -4.59
N LEU A 321 -28.55 -5.96 -4.90
CA LEU A 321 -27.88 -5.96 -6.20
C LEU A 321 -28.90 -6.19 -7.35
N GLN A 322 -29.83 -7.14 -7.17
CA GLN A 322 -30.87 -7.41 -8.17
C GLN A 322 -31.84 -6.23 -8.32
N ARG A 323 -32.14 -5.49 -7.26
CA ARG A 323 -32.94 -4.26 -7.29
C ARG A 323 -32.17 -3.04 -7.81
N GLY A 324 -30.88 -3.20 -8.11
CA GLY A 324 -30.02 -2.11 -8.54
C GLY A 324 -29.67 -1.13 -7.41
N THR A 325 -29.52 -1.65 -6.19
CA THR A 325 -29.19 -0.90 -4.96
C THR A 325 -27.85 -1.36 -4.41
N ASP A 326 -26.99 -0.44 -4.02
CA ASP A 326 -25.74 -0.74 -3.33
C ASP A 326 -25.97 -0.71 -1.82
N SER A 327 -26.01 -1.88 -1.18
CA SER A 327 -26.27 -2.03 0.26
C SER A 327 -25.31 -1.22 1.12
N ILE A 328 -24.05 -1.08 0.69
CA ILE A 328 -23.00 -0.40 1.44
C ILE A 328 -23.19 1.12 1.35
N ILE A 329 -23.50 1.64 0.17
CA ILE A 329 -23.84 3.07 -0.02
C ILE A 329 -25.11 3.42 0.74
N GLU A 330 -26.16 2.60 0.66
CA GLU A 330 -27.42 2.88 1.38
C GLU A 330 -27.23 2.84 2.90
N TYR A 331 -26.44 1.91 3.41
CA TYR A 331 -26.09 1.89 4.83
C TYR A 331 -25.33 3.17 5.27
N ALA A 332 -24.41 3.65 4.44
CA ALA A 332 -23.69 4.90 4.70
C ALA A 332 -24.62 6.11 4.70
N ARG A 333 -25.58 6.17 3.74
CA ARG A 333 -26.61 7.22 3.69
C ARG A 333 -27.49 7.22 4.94
N GLN A 334 -27.87 6.03 5.42
CA GLN A 334 -28.64 5.88 6.65
C GLN A 334 -27.89 6.39 7.88
N LEU A 335 -26.59 6.05 8.01
CA LEU A 335 -25.75 6.57 9.08
C LEU A 335 -25.66 8.11 9.06
N LEU A 336 -25.53 8.72 7.89
CA LEU A 336 -25.46 10.17 7.75
C LEU A 336 -26.83 10.86 7.90
N GLY A 337 -27.92 10.12 7.87
CA GLY A 337 -29.28 10.61 8.08
C GLY A 337 -29.73 10.72 9.54
N GLN A 338 -29.00 10.06 10.43
CA GLN A 338 -29.22 10.11 11.88
C GLN A 338 -28.58 11.37 12.49
#